data_e10fcbd515fa6a0c934567f0e0bdb142
#
_entry.id   e10fcbd515fa6a0c934567f0e0bdb142
#
_cell.length_a   1.000
_cell.length_b   1.000
_cell.length_c   1.000
_cell.angle_alpha   90.00
_cell.angle_beta   90.00
_cell.angle_gamma   90.00
#
_symmetry.space_group_name_H-M   'P 1'
#
loop_
_entity.id
_entity.type
_entity.pdbx_description
1 polymer ?
#
loop_
_entity_poly.entity_id
_entity_poly.type
_entity_poly.pdbx_seq_one_letter_code
_entity_poly.pdbx_strand_id
1 'polypeptide(L)'
;MISKHNILSAISTHKPQLAILGVSKIGLFGSYIRNEQNPQSDIDLLFDFEPDKETFDNLMSLYDYLEELFIDEKIEVVTINGFSPYIGKYILKEVKYV
;
A
#
# COMPACT_ATOMS: atom_id res chain seq x y z
N MET A 1 -16.46 -1.48 7.82
CA MET A 1 -15.48 -1.83 6.76
C MET A 1 -15.32 -0.64 5.82
N ILE A 2 -14.08 -0.25 5.56
CA ILE A 2 -13.79 0.86 4.64
C ILE A 2 -14.05 0.42 3.20
N SER A 3 -14.43 1.34 2.32
CA SER A 3 -14.66 1.03 0.90
C SER A 3 -13.38 1.18 0.09
N LYS A 4 -13.35 0.51 -1.08
CA LYS A 4 -12.25 0.68 -2.04
C LYS A 4 -12.08 2.15 -2.43
N HIS A 5 -13.18 2.84 -2.70
CA HIS A 5 -13.15 4.25 -3.06
C HIS A 5 -12.50 5.09 -1.95
N ASN A 6 -12.86 4.84 -0.71
CA ASN A 6 -12.30 5.60 0.41
C ASN A 6 -10.81 5.32 0.61
N ILE A 7 -10.38 4.07 0.38
CA ILE A 7 -8.96 3.73 0.45
C ILE A 7 -8.17 4.52 -0.61
N LEU A 8 -8.63 4.46 -1.85
CA LEU A 8 -7.94 5.13 -2.96
C LEU A 8 -7.92 6.64 -2.78
N SER A 9 -9.02 7.21 -2.29
CA SER A 9 -9.13 8.63 -2.03
C SER A 9 -8.19 9.08 -0.90
N ALA A 10 -8.12 8.30 0.18
CA ALA A 10 -7.24 8.61 1.31
C ALA A 10 -5.77 8.59 0.87
N ILE A 11 -5.37 7.57 0.09
CA ILE A 11 -3.99 7.47 -0.40
C ILE A 11 -3.69 8.65 -1.32
N SER A 12 -4.59 8.96 -2.25
CA SER A 12 -4.40 10.09 -3.18
C SER A 12 -4.20 11.40 -2.43
N THR A 13 -5.00 11.64 -1.40
CA THR A 13 -4.90 12.85 -0.58
C THR A 13 -3.56 12.95 0.16
N HIS A 14 -3.01 11.81 0.58
CA HIS A 14 -1.80 11.76 1.38
C HIS A 14 -0.52 11.48 0.58
N LYS A 15 -0.59 11.44 -0.75
CA LYS A 15 0.59 11.20 -1.59
C LYS A 15 1.75 12.16 -1.31
N PRO A 16 1.52 13.47 -1.13
CA PRO A 16 2.65 14.37 -0.83
C PRO A 16 3.41 14.00 0.43
N GLN A 17 2.70 13.59 1.48
CA GLN A 17 3.33 13.19 2.74
C GLN A 17 4.09 11.88 2.59
N LEU A 18 3.55 10.94 1.80
CA LEU A 18 4.21 9.67 1.54
C LEU A 18 5.46 9.86 0.68
N ALA A 19 5.45 10.83 -0.23
CA ALA A 19 6.62 11.18 -1.02
C ALA A 19 7.78 11.67 -0.15
N ILE A 20 7.49 12.37 0.94
CA ILE A 20 8.51 12.82 1.89
C ILE A 20 9.22 11.62 2.52
N LEU A 21 8.53 10.49 2.68
CA LEU A 21 9.12 9.25 3.20
C LEU A 21 9.88 8.47 2.12
N GLY A 22 9.99 9.01 0.91
CA GLY A 22 10.73 8.38 -0.18
C GLY A 22 9.88 7.48 -1.07
N VAL A 23 8.57 7.47 -0.92
CA VAL A 23 7.69 6.63 -1.73
C VAL A 23 7.51 7.23 -3.12
N SER A 24 7.76 6.43 -4.16
CA SER A 24 7.59 6.86 -5.55
C SER A 24 6.32 6.33 -6.19
N LYS A 25 5.85 5.14 -5.79
CA LYS A 25 4.62 4.54 -6.32
C LYS A 25 3.85 3.88 -5.21
N ILE A 26 2.52 3.96 -5.31
CA ILE A 26 1.60 3.33 -4.37
C ILE A 26 0.49 2.67 -5.16
N GLY A 27 0.16 1.44 -4.82
CA GLY A 27 -0.93 0.72 -5.46
C GLY A 27 -1.73 -0.10 -4.49
N LEU A 28 -3.00 -0.35 -4.84
CA LEU A 28 -3.89 -1.23 -4.09
C LEU A 28 -4.04 -2.52 -4.88
N PHE A 29 -3.93 -3.65 -4.21
CA PHE A 29 -4.13 -4.96 -4.82
C PHE A 29 -4.92 -5.86 -3.86
N GLY A 30 -5.05 -7.13 -4.19
CA GLY A 30 -5.70 -8.09 -3.31
C GLY A 30 -7.21 -8.04 -3.37
N SER A 31 -7.86 -8.44 -2.27
CA SER A 31 -9.30 -8.65 -2.23
C SER A 31 -10.10 -7.39 -2.57
N TYR A 32 -9.65 -6.22 -2.15
CA TYR A 32 -10.34 -4.96 -2.46
C TYR A 32 -10.37 -4.66 -3.97
N ILE A 33 -9.30 -5.02 -4.68
CA ILE A 33 -9.27 -4.81 -6.14
C ILE A 33 -10.14 -5.85 -6.85
N ARG A 34 -10.19 -7.07 -6.33
CA ARG A 34 -11.00 -8.14 -6.91
C ARG A 34 -12.48 -8.08 -6.52
N ASN A 35 -12.88 -7.09 -5.69
CA ASN A 35 -14.23 -6.98 -5.13
C ASN A 35 -14.64 -8.22 -4.32
N GLU A 36 -13.66 -8.82 -3.63
CA GLU A 36 -13.86 -9.99 -2.78
C GLU A 36 -13.69 -9.66 -1.29
N GLN A 37 -13.62 -8.38 -0.95
CA GLN A 37 -13.37 -7.95 0.42
C GLN A 37 -14.53 -8.29 1.34
N ASN A 38 -14.19 -8.55 2.60
CA ASN A 38 -15.13 -8.80 3.67
C ASN A 38 -14.57 -8.16 4.95
N PRO A 39 -15.31 -8.19 6.09
CA PRO A 39 -14.83 -7.52 7.31
C PRO A 39 -13.48 -8.04 7.83
N GLN A 40 -13.03 -9.21 7.41
CA GLN A 40 -11.74 -9.78 7.81
C GLN A 40 -10.62 -9.47 6.82
N SER A 41 -10.93 -8.82 5.70
CA SER A 41 -9.91 -8.55 4.66
C SER A 41 -8.90 -7.52 5.11
N ASP A 42 -7.64 -7.73 4.72
CA ASP A 42 -6.58 -6.73 4.88
C ASP A 42 -6.64 -5.74 3.73
N ILE A 43 -6.14 -4.54 3.97
CA ILE A 43 -5.86 -3.57 2.90
C ILE A 43 -4.45 -3.88 2.39
N ASP A 44 -4.35 -4.40 1.17
CA ASP A 44 -3.08 -4.82 0.58
C ASP A 44 -2.51 -3.70 -0.28
N LEU A 45 -1.40 -3.12 0.16
CA LEU A 45 -0.79 -1.97 -0.47
C LEU A 45 0.61 -2.32 -0.98
N LEU A 46 0.87 -1.93 -2.23
CA LEU A 46 2.16 -2.10 -2.88
C LEU A 46 2.85 -0.74 -2.93
N PHE A 47 4.10 -0.72 -2.49
CA PHE A 47 4.91 0.51 -2.49
C PHE A 47 6.20 0.30 -3.28
N ASP A 48 6.61 1.35 -3.98
CA ASP A 48 7.96 1.46 -4.49
C ASP A 48 8.59 2.72 -3.89
N PHE A 49 9.90 2.67 -3.65
CA PHE A 49 10.63 3.79 -3.07
C PHE A 49 11.57 4.38 -4.12
N GLU A 50 11.87 5.67 -3.97
CA GLU A 50 12.95 6.28 -4.74
C GLU A 50 14.27 5.59 -4.43
N PRO A 51 15.24 5.60 -5.36
CA PRO A 51 16.55 4.99 -5.11
C PRO A 51 17.16 5.47 -3.79
N ASP A 52 17.66 4.52 -3.02
CA ASP A 52 18.30 4.76 -1.71
C ASP A 52 17.36 5.27 -0.62
N LYS A 53 16.05 5.28 -0.85
CA LYS A 53 15.08 5.74 0.15
C LYS A 53 14.37 4.59 0.86
N GLU A 54 14.53 3.36 0.41
CA GLU A 54 13.96 2.19 1.08
C GLU A 54 14.84 1.80 2.26
N THR A 55 14.84 2.64 3.28
CA THR A 55 15.58 2.42 4.51
C THR A 55 14.67 1.85 5.59
N PHE A 56 15.27 1.25 6.62
CA PHE A 56 14.50 0.76 7.77
C PHE A 56 13.67 1.90 8.40
N ASP A 57 14.27 3.06 8.58
CA ASP A 57 13.57 4.19 9.22
C ASP A 57 12.39 4.66 8.37
N ASN A 58 12.57 4.78 7.05
CA ASN A 58 11.49 5.20 6.16
C ASN A 58 10.38 4.16 6.11
N LEU A 59 10.73 2.88 6.11
CA LEU A 59 9.75 1.81 6.11
C LEU A 59 8.94 1.80 7.41
N MET A 60 9.60 1.98 8.55
CA MET A 60 8.89 2.04 9.83
C MET A 60 8.00 3.27 9.94
N SER A 61 8.46 4.41 9.43
CA SER A 61 7.64 5.62 9.38
C SER A 61 6.42 5.43 8.48
N LEU A 62 6.57 4.71 7.38
CA LEU A 62 5.46 4.38 6.48
C LEU A 62 4.42 3.53 7.21
N TYR A 63 4.84 2.49 7.92
CA TYR A 63 3.91 1.65 8.70
C TYR A 63 3.14 2.48 9.72
N ASP A 64 3.85 3.31 10.49
CA ASP A 64 3.20 4.16 11.50
C ASP A 64 2.18 5.10 10.87
N TYR A 65 2.54 5.70 9.74
CA TYR A 65 1.67 6.62 9.03
C TYR A 65 0.39 5.92 8.55
N LEU A 66 0.54 4.73 7.98
CA LEU A 66 -0.60 3.98 7.45
C LEU A 66 -1.50 3.45 8.56
N GLU A 67 -0.94 3.06 9.70
CA GLU A 67 -1.72 2.62 10.84
C GLU A 67 -2.61 3.74 11.37
N GLU A 68 -2.12 4.97 11.37
CA GLU A 68 -2.93 6.13 11.76
C GLU A 68 -3.96 6.48 10.70
N LEU A 69 -3.58 6.41 9.41
CA LEU A 69 -4.47 6.76 8.32
C LEU A 69 -5.64 5.78 8.20
N PHE A 70 -5.38 4.49 8.41
CA PHE A 70 -6.38 3.43 8.33
C PHE A 70 -6.61 2.81 9.70
N ILE A 71 -6.95 3.66 10.67
CA ILE A 71 -7.20 3.21 12.04
C ILE A 71 -8.34 2.18 12.04
N ASP A 72 -8.17 1.16 12.89
CA ASP A 72 -9.10 0.02 13.02
C ASP A 72 -9.16 -0.90 11.81
N GLU A 73 -8.28 -0.71 10.82
CA GLU A 73 -8.18 -1.60 9.68
C GLU A 73 -6.85 -2.34 9.73
N LYS A 74 -6.84 -3.54 9.16
CA LYS A 74 -5.60 -4.30 8.99
C LYS A 74 -4.97 -3.92 7.65
N ILE A 75 -3.69 -3.59 7.68
CA ILE A 75 -2.96 -3.26 6.46
C ILE A 75 -1.82 -4.25 6.25
N GLU A 76 -1.57 -4.58 5.00
CA GLU A 76 -0.41 -5.35 4.59
C GLU A 76 0.39 -4.51 3.61
N VAL A 77 1.66 -4.29 3.94
CA VAL A 77 2.57 -3.47 3.12
C VAL A 77 3.53 -4.40 2.40
N VAL A 78 3.56 -4.30 1.08
CA VAL A 78 4.50 -5.05 0.25
C VAL A 78 5.28 -4.04 -0.57
N THR A 79 6.60 -4.21 -0.63
CA THR A 79 7.45 -3.37 -1.48
C THR A 79 7.82 -4.13 -2.74
N ILE A 80 8.03 -3.41 -3.84
CA ILE A 80 8.39 -4.04 -5.12
C ILE A 80 9.68 -4.86 -4.98
N ASN A 81 10.64 -4.34 -4.23
CA ASN A 81 11.92 -5.05 -4.03
C ASN A 81 11.82 -6.18 -3.01
N GLY A 82 10.74 -6.25 -2.25
CA GLY A 82 10.57 -7.22 -1.17
C GLY A 82 9.76 -8.44 -1.52
N PHE A 83 9.08 -8.49 -2.68
CA PHE A 83 8.31 -9.67 -3.04
C PHE A 83 9.11 -10.61 -3.96
N SER A 84 8.77 -11.91 -3.90
CA SER A 84 9.40 -12.88 -4.80
C SER A 84 8.91 -12.65 -6.23
N PRO A 85 9.75 -12.94 -7.25
CA PRO A 85 9.30 -12.82 -8.65
C PRO A 85 8.07 -13.68 -8.95
N TYR A 86 7.90 -14.76 -8.22
CA TYR A 86 6.79 -15.69 -8.43
C TYR A 86 5.45 -15.09 -8.01
N ILE A 87 5.40 -14.47 -6.83
CA ILE A 87 4.20 -13.82 -6.31
C ILE A 87 4.02 -12.45 -6.96
N GLY A 88 5.12 -11.75 -7.21
CA GLY A 88 5.11 -10.39 -7.73
C GLY A 88 4.38 -10.25 -9.05
N LYS A 89 4.49 -11.24 -9.93
CA LYS A 89 3.82 -11.14 -11.23
C LYS A 89 2.29 -11.14 -11.11
N TYR A 90 1.74 -11.80 -10.09
CA TYR A 90 0.30 -11.77 -9.84
C TYR A 90 -0.13 -10.42 -9.28
N ILE A 91 0.65 -9.88 -8.35
CA ILE A 91 0.38 -8.57 -7.77
C ILE A 91 0.43 -7.49 -8.86
N LEU A 92 1.44 -7.51 -9.71
CA LEU A 92 1.61 -6.50 -10.77
C LEU A 92 0.53 -6.55 -11.82
N LYS A 93 -0.13 -7.71 -12.01
CA LYS A 93 -1.24 -7.81 -12.95
C LYS A 93 -2.51 -7.16 -12.45
N GLU A 94 -2.75 -7.18 -11.13
CA GLU A 94 -4.01 -6.71 -10.58
C GLU A 94 -3.91 -5.35 -9.90
N VAL A 95 -2.69 -4.88 -9.58
CA VAL A 95 -2.50 -3.65 -8.81
C VAL A 95 -3.08 -2.45 -9.54
N LYS A 96 -3.77 -1.60 -8.78
CA LYS A 96 -4.22 -0.30 -9.26
C LYS A 96 -3.40 0.77 -8.58
N TYR A 97 -2.57 1.45 -9.35
CA TYR A 97 -1.75 2.55 -8.84
C TYR A 97 -2.58 3.80 -8.61
N VAL A 98 -2.17 4.54 -7.62
CA VAL A 98 -2.82 5.80 -7.25
C VAL A 98 -1.97 6.99 -7.70
#